data_401348f2baf5e1247633bd6141384428
#
_entry.id   401348f2baf5e1247633bd6141384428
#
_cell.length_a   1.000
_cell.length_b   1.000
_cell.length_c   1.000
_cell.angle_alpha   90.00
_cell.angle_beta   90.00
_cell.angle_gamma   90.00
#
_symmetry.space_group_name_H-M   'P 1'
#
loop_
_entity.id
_entity.type
_entity.pdbx_description
1 polymer ?
#
loop_
_entity_poly.entity_id
_entity_poly.type
_entity_poly.pdbx_seq_one_letter_code
_entity_poly.pdbx_strand_id
1 'polypeptide(L)'
;IALTFPLSNNFKAINYKNILYAILVMFLFAFILLNNFVNQFFEAISNGVAKLSSATAEGTSFLFGSLFESHPYVFALNVLPLIIVMSCLSALLWHWRILPLIIKGLSYVCEKLFNLGGPVSFGAAANVFVGQVEAPLFVRPYLQNMSKKELLILMTAGMATISGSVMIALAGQLENQFADLNVVRHFLTASMLSVPAAIMYAEIMYPSNDVTNTINTETDEKIYKGSMDAITKGTRDGLNIAVNVAAILIAVLALVSIVDGVLGLISANLSLQSILGYVFAPICWLMGIPWNEAIGAGELLGIKLATNEFVAYIQFGSLDPDVFSEKTKVIMLYALCGFANFSSVGILISGIGAMAEN
;
A
#
# COMPACT_ATOMS: atom_id res chain seq x y z
N ILE A 1 18.23 5.55 3.62
CA ILE A 1 19.08 4.90 4.63
C ILE A 1 19.87 5.95 5.42
N ALA A 2 20.71 6.79 4.79
CA ALA A 2 21.54 7.77 5.51
C ALA A 2 20.72 8.72 6.40
N LEU A 3 19.55 9.16 5.95
CA LEU A 3 18.64 10.05 6.69
C LEU A 3 17.97 9.39 7.90
N THR A 4 17.95 8.07 7.98
CA THR A 4 17.32 7.35 9.11
C THR A 4 18.31 7.04 10.23
N PHE A 5 19.61 7.04 9.97
CA PHE A 5 20.60 6.84 11.02
C PHE A 5 20.46 7.84 12.17
N PRO A 6 20.32 9.16 11.97
CA PRO A 6 20.11 10.10 13.06
C PRO A 6 18.89 9.83 13.95
N LEU A 7 17.91 9.09 13.42
CA LEU A 7 16.68 8.72 14.13
C LEU A 7 16.83 7.40 14.92
N SER A 8 18.00 6.76 14.89
CA SER A 8 18.26 5.52 15.60
C SER A 8 18.28 5.73 17.11
N ASN A 9 17.59 4.86 17.84
CA ASN A 9 17.59 4.86 19.29
C ASN A 9 18.91 4.32 19.88
N ASN A 10 19.64 3.46 19.17
CA ASN A 10 20.92 2.90 19.60
C ASN A 10 21.80 2.48 18.42
N PHE A 11 22.68 3.35 17.98
CA PHE A 11 23.59 3.10 16.83
C PHE A 11 24.49 1.88 17.00
N LYS A 12 24.88 1.53 18.25
CA LYS A 12 25.81 0.44 18.53
C LYS A 12 25.16 -0.94 18.41
N ALA A 13 23.84 -1.00 18.49
CA ALA A 13 23.07 -2.24 18.44
C ALA A 13 22.57 -2.58 17.04
N ILE A 14 22.85 -1.73 16.05
CA ILE A 14 22.39 -1.94 14.67
C ILE A 14 23.01 -3.20 14.07
N ASN A 15 22.17 -4.12 13.59
CA ASN A 15 22.61 -5.32 12.92
C ASN A 15 22.83 -5.05 11.41
N TYR A 16 24.04 -4.68 11.05
CA TYR A 16 24.42 -4.41 9.65
C TYR A 16 24.23 -5.59 8.71
N LYS A 17 24.24 -6.83 9.22
CA LYS A 17 23.97 -8.02 8.41
C LYS A 17 22.52 -8.04 7.95
N ASN A 18 21.57 -7.71 8.83
CA ASN A 18 20.16 -7.64 8.46
C ASN A 18 19.90 -6.53 7.43
N ILE A 19 20.58 -5.40 7.55
CA ILE A 19 20.52 -4.31 6.55
C ILE A 19 21.02 -4.81 5.18
N LEU A 20 22.18 -5.48 5.16
CA LEU A 20 22.75 -6.02 3.93
C LEU A 20 21.82 -7.08 3.31
N TYR A 21 21.27 -7.98 4.13
CA TYR A 21 20.32 -8.98 3.65
C TYR A 21 19.06 -8.35 3.10
N ALA A 22 18.52 -7.31 3.73
CA ALA A 22 17.36 -6.59 3.22
C ALA A 22 17.63 -5.97 1.84
N ILE A 23 18.78 -5.33 1.68
CA ILE A 23 19.20 -4.76 0.38
C ILE A 23 19.36 -5.86 -0.68
N LEU A 24 20.03 -6.97 -0.35
CA LEU A 24 20.20 -8.10 -1.28
C LEU A 24 18.86 -8.73 -1.67
N VAL A 25 17.94 -8.89 -0.72
CA VAL A 25 16.59 -9.43 -0.98
C VAL A 25 15.79 -8.47 -1.86
N MET A 26 15.87 -7.16 -1.62
CA MET A 26 15.22 -6.17 -2.49
C MET A 26 15.76 -6.25 -3.92
N PHE A 27 17.08 -6.32 -4.12
CA PHE A 27 17.66 -6.49 -5.45
C PHE A 27 17.26 -7.80 -6.10
N LEU A 28 17.24 -8.90 -5.34
CA LEU A 28 16.82 -10.22 -5.83
C LEU A 28 15.33 -10.19 -6.25
N PHE A 29 14.45 -9.63 -5.43
CA PHE A 29 13.04 -9.49 -5.77
C PHE A 29 12.85 -8.58 -7.00
N ALA A 30 13.52 -7.43 -7.05
CA ALA A 30 13.47 -6.56 -8.20
C ALA A 30 13.95 -7.28 -9.47
N PHE A 31 15.07 -8.00 -9.40
CA PHE A 31 15.59 -8.77 -10.52
C PHE A 31 14.61 -9.85 -11.00
N ILE A 32 14.04 -10.63 -10.08
CA ILE A 32 13.09 -11.70 -10.42
C ILE A 32 11.80 -11.11 -10.97
N LEU A 33 11.19 -10.15 -10.25
CA LEU A 33 9.84 -9.66 -10.56
C LEU A 33 9.81 -8.72 -11.78
N LEU A 34 10.92 -8.05 -12.08
CA LEU A 34 11.05 -7.19 -13.26
C LEU A 34 11.67 -7.91 -14.46
N ASN A 35 12.05 -9.20 -14.33
CA ASN A 35 12.56 -9.98 -15.44
C ASN A 35 11.42 -10.46 -16.35
N ASN A 36 11.71 -10.55 -17.64
CA ASN A 36 10.74 -11.03 -18.63
C ASN A 36 10.28 -12.47 -18.42
N PHE A 37 11.04 -13.26 -17.68
CA PHE A 37 10.68 -14.65 -17.33
C PHE A 37 9.34 -14.75 -16.59
N VAL A 38 8.97 -13.74 -15.80
CA VAL A 38 7.70 -13.72 -15.04
C VAL A 38 6.59 -12.91 -15.72
N ASN A 39 6.81 -12.42 -16.96
CA ASN A 39 5.81 -11.63 -17.67
C ASN A 39 4.48 -12.37 -17.82
N GLN A 40 4.51 -13.66 -18.23
CA GLN A 40 3.28 -14.45 -18.39
C GLN A 40 2.48 -14.58 -17.09
N PHE A 41 3.16 -14.68 -15.96
CA PHE A 41 2.51 -14.71 -14.65
C PHE A 41 1.81 -13.38 -14.35
N PHE A 42 2.47 -12.25 -14.59
CA PHE A 42 1.87 -10.93 -14.36
C PHE A 42 0.77 -10.61 -15.38
N GLU A 43 0.92 -11.03 -16.64
CA GLU A 43 -0.15 -10.93 -17.64
C GLU A 43 -1.39 -11.73 -17.22
N ALA A 44 -1.22 -12.94 -16.69
CA ALA A 44 -2.32 -13.73 -16.17
C ALA A 44 -3.03 -13.03 -14.99
N ILE A 45 -2.28 -12.39 -14.09
CA ILE A 45 -2.84 -11.59 -12.99
C ILE A 45 -3.59 -10.37 -13.55
N SER A 46 -2.97 -9.59 -14.45
CA SER A 46 -3.60 -8.41 -15.05
C SER A 46 -4.88 -8.77 -15.80
N ASN A 47 -4.89 -9.87 -16.56
CA ASN A 47 -6.08 -10.38 -17.22
C ASN A 47 -7.16 -10.80 -16.19
N GLY A 48 -6.75 -11.37 -15.05
CA GLY A 48 -7.64 -11.67 -13.93
C GLY A 48 -8.28 -10.41 -13.35
N VAL A 49 -7.47 -9.35 -13.17
CA VAL A 49 -7.93 -8.03 -12.69
C VAL A 49 -8.92 -7.40 -13.68
N ALA A 50 -8.62 -7.42 -14.97
CA ALA A 50 -9.51 -6.90 -16.02
C ALA A 50 -10.85 -7.62 -16.03
N LYS A 51 -10.85 -8.97 -15.92
CA LYS A 51 -12.08 -9.77 -15.82
C LYS A 51 -12.87 -9.45 -14.55
N LEU A 52 -12.19 -9.22 -13.44
CA LEU A 52 -12.85 -8.86 -12.19
C LEU A 52 -13.47 -7.47 -12.27
N SER A 53 -12.79 -6.52 -12.89
CA SER A 53 -13.30 -5.18 -13.15
C SER A 53 -14.56 -5.25 -14.02
N SER A 54 -14.54 -6.04 -15.10
CA SER A 54 -15.70 -6.28 -15.96
C SER A 54 -16.87 -6.92 -15.21
N ALA A 55 -16.63 -7.96 -14.42
CA ALA A 55 -17.67 -8.59 -13.60
C ALA A 55 -18.25 -7.63 -12.54
N THR A 56 -17.41 -6.75 -11.98
CA THR A 56 -17.87 -5.71 -11.06
C THR A 56 -18.76 -4.69 -11.77
N ALA A 57 -18.39 -4.30 -13.00
CA ALA A 57 -19.17 -3.39 -13.82
C ALA A 57 -20.58 -3.95 -14.13
N GLU A 58 -20.73 -5.26 -14.37
CA GLU A 58 -22.04 -5.91 -14.52
C GLU A 58 -22.91 -5.73 -13.28
N GLY A 59 -22.35 -5.99 -12.07
CA GLY A 59 -23.06 -5.79 -10.81
C GLY A 59 -23.43 -4.33 -10.55
N THR A 60 -22.52 -3.40 -10.91
CA THR A 60 -22.74 -1.96 -10.76
C THR A 60 -23.82 -1.46 -11.74
N SER A 61 -23.77 -1.92 -13.00
CA SER A 61 -24.78 -1.61 -14.00
C SER A 61 -26.17 -2.12 -13.60
N PHE A 62 -26.25 -3.31 -12.99
CA PHE A 62 -27.50 -3.84 -12.45
C PHE A 62 -28.11 -2.94 -11.36
N LEU A 63 -27.28 -2.39 -10.47
CA LEU A 63 -27.75 -1.53 -9.36
C LEU A 63 -28.06 -0.11 -9.79
N PHE A 64 -27.24 0.49 -10.65
CA PHE A 64 -27.29 1.90 -10.99
C PHE A 64 -27.84 2.16 -12.42
N GLY A 65 -27.99 1.12 -13.22
CA GLY A 65 -28.59 1.20 -14.56
C GLY A 65 -27.92 2.24 -15.45
N SER A 66 -28.73 3.06 -16.09
CA SER A 66 -28.28 4.11 -17.03
C SER A 66 -27.35 5.14 -16.39
N LEU A 67 -27.38 5.32 -15.09
CA LEU A 67 -26.45 6.23 -14.39
C LEU A 67 -25.00 5.77 -14.54
N PHE A 68 -24.76 4.48 -14.45
CA PHE A 68 -23.43 3.90 -14.65
C PHE A 68 -22.98 4.00 -16.13
N GLU A 69 -23.87 3.68 -17.05
CA GLU A 69 -23.58 3.70 -18.49
C GLU A 69 -23.32 5.13 -19.03
N SER A 70 -24.09 6.12 -18.50
CA SER A 70 -23.95 7.51 -18.91
C SER A 70 -22.73 8.21 -18.35
N HIS A 71 -22.11 7.68 -17.27
CA HIS A 71 -21.03 8.31 -16.55
C HIS A 71 -19.87 7.33 -16.28
N PRO A 72 -19.22 6.82 -17.32
CA PRO A 72 -18.19 5.78 -17.18
C PRO A 72 -16.93 6.21 -16.44
N TYR A 73 -16.75 7.51 -16.17
CA TYR A 73 -15.58 8.07 -15.49
C TYR A 73 -15.85 8.48 -14.03
N VAL A 74 -17.06 8.24 -13.50
CA VAL A 74 -17.38 8.59 -12.12
C VAL A 74 -16.67 7.61 -11.17
N PHE A 75 -15.73 8.12 -10.37
CA PHE A 75 -14.94 7.36 -9.40
C PHE A 75 -15.82 6.49 -8.48
N ALA A 76 -16.90 7.08 -7.96
CA ALA A 76 -17.80 6.39 -7.02
C ALA A 76 -18.49 5.15 -7.64
N LEU A 77 -18.72 5.16 -8.95
CA LEU A 77 -19.41 4.07 -9.65
C LEU A 77 -18.43 3.00 -10.18
N ASN A 78 -17.17 3.33 -10.39
CA ASN A 78 -16.18 2.41 -10.94
C ASN A 78 -15.23 1.84 -9.89
N VAL A 79 -14.68 2.69 -9.03
CA VAL A 79 -13.63 2.29 -8.10
C VAL A 79 -14.19 1.74 -6.78
N LEU A 80 -15.21 2.39 -6.21
CA LEU A 80 -15.75 1.95 -4.92
C LEU A 80 -16.39 0.55 -4.97
N PRO A 81 -17.19 0.19 -6.01
CA PRO A 81 -17.70 -1.18 -6.14
C PRO A 81 -16.59 -2.21 -6.29
N LEU A 82 -15.51 -1.88 -7.01
CA LEU A 82 -14.37 -2.78 -7.17
C LEU A 82 -13.68 -3.08 -5.83
N ILE A 83 -13.56 -2.09 -4.93
CA ILE A 83 -13.05 -2.29 -3.57
C ILE A 83 -13.92 -3.31 -2.81
N ILE A 84 -15.25 -3.20 -2.93
CA ILE A 84 -16.20 -4.12 -2.26
C ILE A 84 -16.00 -5.54 -2.77
N VAL A 85 -15.97 -5.75 -4.09
CA VAL A 85 -15.82 -7.06 -4.71
C VAL A 85 -14.47 -7.68 -4.37
N MET A 86 -13.40 -6.87 -4.38
CA MET A 86 -12.06 -7.32 -4.02
C MET A 86 -11.93 -7.73 -2.55
N SER A 87 -12.54 -6.97 -1.65
CA SER A 87 -12.56 -7.31 -0.23
C SER A 87 -13.30 -8.63 0.02
N CYS A 88 -14.43 -8.83 -0.67
CA CYS A 88 -15.17 -10.09 -0.66
C CYS A 88 -14.32 -11.25 -1.17
N LEU A 89 -13.63 -11.09 -2.30
CA LEU A 89 -12.76 -12.12 -2.88
C LEU A 89 -11.57 -12.42 -1.96
N SER A 90 -10.95 -11.42 -1.37
CA SER A 90 -9.85 -11.60 -0.40
C SER A 90 -10.29 -12.43 0.80
N ALA A 91 -11.50 -12.17 1.33
CA ALA A 91 -12.08 -12.95 2.43
C ALA A 91 -12.34 -14.41 2.03
N LEU A 92 -12.81 -14.66 0.82
CA LEU A 92 -12.98 -16.02 0.28
C LEU A 92 -11.64 -16.75 0.11
N LEU A 93 -10.63 -16.10 -0.49
CA LEU A 93 -9.29 -16.68 -0.66
C LEU A 93 -8.65 -16.97 0.70
N TRP A 94 -8.94 -16.15 1.71
CA TRP A 94 -8.55 -16.44 3.08
C TRP A 94 -9.25 -17.67 3.63
N HIS A 95 -10.56 -17.74 3.52
CA HIS A 95 -11.35 -18.88 4.01
C HIS A 95 -10.93 -20.21 3.37
N TRP A 96 -10.64 -20.19 2.07
CA TRP A 96 -10.14 -21.36 1.33
C TRP A 96 -8.66 -21.68 1.59
N ARG A 97 -8.00 -20.95 2.49
CA ARG A 97 -6.58 -21.09 2.86
C ARG A 97 -5.59 -20.85 1.71
N ILE A 98 -6.03 -20.29 0.58
CA ILE A 98 -5.14 -19.94 -0.55
C ILE A 98 -4.20 -18.80 -0.13
N LEU A 99 -4.77 -17.71 0.35
CA LEU A 99 -4.00 -16.53 0.77
C LEU A 99 -3.08 -16.83 1.96
N PRO A 100 -3.51 -17.51 3.05
CA PRO A 100 -2.63 -17.91 4.14
C PRO A 100 -1.45 -18.79 3.70
N LEU A 101 -1.63 -19.67 2.70
CA LEU A 101 -0.56 -20.51 2.18
C LEU A 101 0.54 -19.66 1.52
N ILE A 102 0.15 -18.69 0.70
CA ILE A 102 1.08 -17.75 0.04
C ILE A 102 1.83 -16.92 1.08
N ILE A 103 1.10 -16.39 2.08
CA ILE A 103 1.67 -15.59 3.15
C ILE A 103 2.67 -16.40 3.98
N LYS A 104 2.35 -17.67 4.33
CA LYS A 104 3.27 -18.55 5.04
C LYS A 104 4.60 -18.75 4.29
N GLY A 105 4.55 -18.89 2.97
CA GLY A 105 5.76 -19.00 2.15
C GLY A 105 6.66 -17.76 2.25
N LEU A 106 6.07 -16.57 2.16
CA LEU A 106 6.80 -15.31 2.28
C LEU A 106 7.28 -15.06 3.72
N SER A 107 6.46 -15.40 4.73
CA SER A 107 6.81 -15.34 6.14
C SER A 107 8.05 -16.18 6.46
N TYR A 108 8.12 -17.42 5.95
CA TYR A 108 9.26 -18.31 6.15
C TYR A 108 10.58 -17.68 5.62
N VAL A 109 10.51 -16.98 4.49
CA VAL A 109 11.67 -16.25 3.95
C VAL A 109 12.09 -15.14 4.92
N CYS A 110 11.14 -14.35 5.43
CA CYS A 110 11.42 -13.28 6.39
C CYS A 110 12.00 -13.83 7.70
N GLU A 111 11.45 -14.90 8.26
CA GLU A 111 11.95 -15.53 9.48
C GLU A 111 13.42 -15.98 9.34
N LYS A 112 13.71 -16.69 8.24
CA LYS A 112 15.04 -17.27 8.04
C LYS A 112 16.11 -16.26 7.71
N LEU A 113 15.78 -15.24 6.91
CA LEU A 113 16.76 -14.25 6.45
C LEU A 113 17.05 -13.17 7.50
N PHE A 114 16.02 -12.75 8.24
CA PHE A 114 16.13 -11.62 9.17
C PHE A 114 16.12 -12.04 10.64
N ASN A 115 16.01 -13.35 10.92
CA ASN A 115 15.92 -13.90 12.28
C ASN A 115 14.80 -13.20 13.10
N LEU A 116 13.62 -13.11 12.51
CA LEU A 116 12.43 -12.49 13.10
C LEU A 116 11.52 -13.55 13.69
N GLY A 117 10.68 -13.15 14.65
CA GLY A 117 9.62 -14.00 15.18
C GLY A 117 8.57 -14.37 14.12
N GLY A 118 7.96 -15.55 14.26
CA GLY A 118 6.91 -16.01 13.34
C GLY A 118 5.76 -15.04 13.17
N PRO A 119 5.16 -14.49 14.24
CA PRO A 119 4.05 -13.56 14.13
C PRO A 119 4.37 -12.28 13.38
N VAL A 120 5.53 -11.64 13.66
CA VAL A 120 5.91 -10.41 12.94
C VAL A 120 6.21 -10.69 11.48
N SER A 121 6.86 -11.82 11.19
CA SER A 121 7.14 -12.24 9.81
C SER A 121 5.85 -12.52 9.04
N PHE A 122 4.87 -13.16 9.69
CA PHE A 122 3.57 -13.43 9.09
C PHE A 122 2.79 -12.13 8.85
N GLY A 123 2.73 -11.23 9.85
CA GLY A 123 2.03 -9.95 9.71
C GLY A 123 2.68 -9.04 8.65
N ALA A 124 4.02 -8.96 8.61
CA ALA A 124 4.73 -8.19 7.59
C ALA A 124 4.52 -8.76 6.18
N ALA A 125 4.54 -10.08 6.02
CA ALA A 125 4.24 -10.76 4.76
C ALA A 125 2.77 -10.58 4.34
N ALA A 126 1.84 -10.61 5.30
CA ALA A 126 0.42 -10.41 5.04
C ALA A 126 0.14 -9.02 4.46
N ASN A 127 0.86 -7.99 4.91
CA ASN A 127 0.71 -6.62 4.40
C ASN A 127 0.95 -6.46 2.88
N VAL A 128 1.59 -7.42 2.22
CA VAL A 128 1.71 -7.41 0.75
C VAL A 128 0.36 -7.57 0.05
N PHE A 129 -0.59 -8.25 0.70
CA PHE A 129 -1.86 -8.66 0.10
C PHE A 129 -3.08 -8.03 0.78
N VAL A 130 -2.98 -7.75 2.08
CA VAL A 130 -4.09 -7.20 2.89
C VAL A 130 -3.73 -5.84 3.45
N GLY A 131 -4.73 -5.12 3.98
CA GLY A 131 -4.53 -3.76 4.46
C GLY A 131 -3.73 -3.67 5.77
N GLN A 132 -3.27 -2.46 6.06
CA GLN A 132 -2.42 -2.15 7.22
C GLN A 132 -3.07 -2.45 8.60
N VAL A 133 -4.39 -2.54 8.68
CA VAL A 133 -5.15 -2.90 9.90
C VAL A 133 -5.50 -4.38 9.91
N GLU A 134 -5.73 -4.97 8.74
CA GLU A 134 -6.12 -6.37 8.59
C GLU A 134 -4.94 -7.31 8.88
N ALA A 135 -3.73 -6.97 8.44
CA ALA A 135 -2.55 -7.79 8.70
C ALA A 135 -2.23 -7.93 10.20
N PRO A 136 -2.25 -6.87 11.03
CA PRO A 136 -2.16 -6.98 12.48
C PRO A 136 -3.27 -7.82 13.12
N LEU A 137 -4.48 -7.83 12.56
CA LEU A 137 -5.59 -8.64 13.08
C LEU A 137 -5.27 -10.15 13.07
N PHE A 138 -4.54 -10.63 12.06
CA PHE A 138 -4.15 -12.04 11.97
C PHE A 138 -3.13 -12.47 13.03
N VAL A 139 -2.40 -11.51 13.58
CA VAL A 139 -1.40 -11.74 14.63
C VAL A 139 -1.80 -11.13 15.97
N ARG A 140 -3.09 -10.75 16.11
CA ARG A 140 -3.66 -10.11 17.29
C ARG A 140 -3.28 -10.78 18.62
N PRO A 141 -3.33 -12.13 18.77
CA PRO A 141 -2.98 -12.78 20.04
C PRO A 141 -1.55 -12.53 20.49
N TYR A 142 -0.67 -12.13 19.57
CA TYR A 142 0.75 -11.94 19.82
C TYR A 142 1.15 -10.47 19.96
N LEU A 143 0.27 -9.52 19.56
CA LEU A 143 0.60 -8.09 19.55
C LEU A 143 1.08 -7.56 20.91
N GLN A 144 0.46 -7.99 22.01
CA GLN A 144 0.83 -7.56 23.36
C GLN A 144 2.23 -8.04 23.80
N ASN A 145 2.71 -9.15 23.21
CA ASN A 145 4.00 -9.75 23.52
C ASN A 145 5.10 -9.37 22.53
N MET A 146 4.75 -8.65 21.46
CA MET A 146 5.73 -8.18 20.48
C MET A 146 6.64 -7.12 21.05
N SER A 147 7.92 -7.21 20.73
CA SER A 147 8.89 -6.17 21.03
C SER A 147 8.57 -4.88 20.27
N LYS A 148 9.06 -3.74 20.74
CA LYS A 148 8.88 -2.45 20.06
C LYS A 148 9.42 -2.47 18.61
N LYS A 149 10.53 -3.19 18.38
CA LYS A 149 11.07 -3.40 17.04
C LYS A 149 10.10 -4.17 16.15
N GLU A 150 9.53 -5.26 16.65
CA GLU A 150 8.58 -6.09 15.90
C GLU A 150 7.30 -5.34 15.58
N LEU A 151 6.76 -4.56 16.51
CA LEU A 151 5.64 -3.67 16.28
C LEU A 151 5.99 -2.62 15.22
N LEU A 152 7.19 -2.02 15.30
CA LEU A 152 7.64 -1.04 14.30
C LEU A 152 7.76 -1.67 12.90
N ILE A 153 8.27 -2.90 12.79
CA ILE A 153 8.31 -3.64 11.52
C ILE A 153 6.89 -3.81 10.97
N LEU A 154 5.96 -4.29 11.80
CA LEU A 154 4.58 -4.55 11.40
C LEU A 154 3.87 -3.27 10.91
N MET A 155 4.02 -2.18 11.67
CA MET A 155 3.45 -0.87 11.34
C MET A 155 4.09 -0.28 10.07
N THR A 156 5.42 -0.33 9.97
CA THR A 156 6.14 0.22 8.81
C THR A 156 5.82 -0.57 7.55
N ALA A 157 5.74 -1.91 7.64
CA ALA A 157 5.33 -2.75 6.50
C ALA A 157 3.90 -2.40 6.06
N GLY A 158 2.96 -2.22 7.02
CA GLY A 158 1.58 -1.83 6.72
C GLY A 158 1.47 -0.48 6.01
N MET A 159 2.27 0.50 6.40
CA MET A 159 2.29 1.82 5.76
C MET A 159 3.05 1.84 4.43
N ALA A 160 4.03 0.96 4.24
CA ALA A 160 4.85 0.94 3.04
C ALA A 160 4.25 0.10 1.90
N THR A 161 3.27 -0.75 2.17
CA THR A 161 2.57 -1.60 1.21
C THR A 161 1.20 -1.03 0.86
N ILE A 162 0.57 -1.60 -0.16
CA ILE A 162 -0.81 -1.31 -0.56
C ILE A 162 -1.63 -2.59 -0.50
N SER A 163 -2.87 -2.52 -0.03
CA SER A 163 -3.74 -3.70 0.01
C SER A 163 -4.14 -4.16 -1.41
N GLY A 164 -4.40 -5.45 -1.56
CA GLY A 164 -4.79 -6.02 -2.85
C GLY A 164 -6.06 -5.39 -3.43
N SER A 165 -7.04 -5.03 -2.60
CA SER A 165 -8.26 -4.34 -3.03
C SER A 165 -7.99 -2.95 -3.58
N VAL A 166 -7.18 -2.17 -2.88
CA VAL A 166 -6.78 -0.81 -3.28
C VAL A 166 -5.87 -0.86 -4.51
N MET A 167 -4.93 -1.81 -4.55
CA MET A 167 -4.02 -2.01 -5.68
C MET A 167 -4.78 -2.24 -6.99
N ILE A 168 -5.79 -3.11 -6.96
CA ILE A 168 -6.58 -3.43 -8.16
C ILE A 168 -7.45 -2.25 -8.57
N ALA A 169 -8.05 -1.55 -7.61
CA ALA A 169 -8.84 -0.37 -7.88
C ALA A 169 -8.01 0.73 -8.55
N LEU A 170 -6.80 0.99 -8.06
CA LEU A 170 -5.87 1.97 -8.64
C LEU A 170 -5.30 1.51 -9.99
N ALA A 171 -4.98 0.22 -10.13
CA ALA A 171 -4.51 -0.31 -11.40
C ALA A 171 -5.55 -0.12 -12.51
N GLY A 172 -6.82 -0.43 -12.24
CA GLY A 172 -7.91 -0.22 -13.19
C GLY A 172 -8.09 1.26 -13.58
N GLN A 173 -7.85 2.19 -12.65
CA GLN A 173 -7.91 3.63 -12.93
C GLN A 173 -6.75 4.11 -13.80
N LEU A 174 -5.57 3.51 -13.66
CA LEU A 174 -4.35 3.94 -14.35
C LEU A 174 -4.11 3.20 -15.68
N GLU A 175 -4.80 2.09 -15.92
CA GLU A 175 -4.57 1.21 -17.09
C GLU A 175 -4.70 1.94 -18.42
N ASN A 176 -5.66 2.85 -18.53
CA ASN A 176 -5.87 3.63 -19.76
C ASN A 176 -4.74 4.62 -20.07
N GLN A 177 -4.06 5.11 -19.03
CA GLN A 177 -3.04 6.15 -19.18
C GLN A 177 -1.62 5.58 -19.24
N PHE A 178 -1.43 4.42 -18.63
CA PHE A 178 -0.16 3.71 -18.60
C PHE A 178 -0.27 2.35 -19.31
N ALA A 179 -0.94 2.33 -20.48
CA ALA A 179 -1.22 1.10 -21.23
C ALA A 179 0.05 0.28 -21.57
N ASP A 180 1.19 0.95 -21.76
CA ASP A 180 2.48 0.31 -22.02
C ASP A 180 3.16 -0.25 -20.76
N LEU A 181 2.65 0.11 -19.57
CA LEU A 181 3.19 -0.32 -18.28
C LEU A 181 2.21 -1.30 -17.62
N ASN A 182 2.68 -2.48 -17.26
CA ASN A 182 1.88 -3.39 -16.43
C ASN A 182 1.83 -2.85 -14.99
N VAL A 183 0.86 -1.97 -14.71
CA VAL A 183 0.71 -1.27 -13.42
C VAL A 183 0.59 -2.25 -12.25
N VAL A 184 -0.18 -3.34 -12.42
CA VAL A 184 -0.35 -4.39 -11.40
C VAL A 184 1.00 -5.02 -11.03
N ARG A 185 1.85 -5.28 -12.03
CA ARG A 185 3.20 -5.81 -11.81
C ARG A 185 4.04 -4.86 -10.97
N HIS A 186 4.03 -3.57 -11.31
CA HIS A 186 4.78 -2.56 -10.56
C HIS A 186 4.27 -2.42 -9.13
N PHE A 187 2.97 -2.42 -8.90
CA PHE A 187 2.39 -2.34 -7.57
C PHE A 187 2.71 -3.57 -6.69
N LEU A 188 2.57 -4.78 -7.24
CA LEU A 188 2.97 -6.00 -6.53
C LEU A 188 4.47 -6.00 -6.22
N THR A 189 5.30 -5.60 -7.18
CA THR A 189 6.74 -5.48 -6.97
C THR A 189 7.04 -4.47 -5.87
N ALA A 190 6.42 -3.30 -5.89
CA ALA A 190 6.58 -2.27 -4.87
C ALA A 190 6.22 -2.80 -3.47
N SER A 191 5.06 -3.48 -3.32
CA SER A 191 4.63 -4.07 -2.05
C SER A 191 5.60 -5.15 -1.57
N MET A 192 6.09 -6.01 -2.46
CA MET A 192 7.08 -7.05 -2.10
C MET A 192 8.43 -6.47 -1.69
N LEU A 193 8.90 -5.39 -2.33
CA LEU A 193 10.12 -4.69 -1.96
C LEU A 193 9.98 -3.92 -0.66
N SER A 194 8.78 -3.48 -0.33
CA SER A 194 8.50 -2.67 0.87
C SER A 194 8.66 -3.47 2.17
N VAL A 195 8.42 -4.79 2.17
CA VAL A 195 8.58 -5.62 3.38
C VAL A 195 10.03 -5.69 3.85
N PRO A 196 11.02 -6.11 3.03
CA PRO A 196 12.42 -6.07 3.46
C PRO A 196 12.92 -4.65 3.73
N ALA A 197 12.40 -3.63 3.04
CA ALA A 197 12.71 -2.23 3.33
C ALA A 197 12.19 -1.83 4.72
N ALA A 198 10.96 -2.18 5.09
CA ALA A 198 10.39 -1.92 6.41
C ALA A 198 11.21 -2.58 7.53
N ILE A 199 11.62 -3.84 7.33
CA ILE A 199 12.50 -4.55 8.27
C ILE A 199 13.83 -3.80 8.43
N MET A 200 14.43 -3.37 7.32
CA MET A 200 15.69 -2.62 7.31
C MET A 200 15.57 -1.29 8.06
N TYR A 201 14.53 -0.51 7.80
CA TYR A 201 14.34 0.78 8.48
C TYR A 201 14.03 0.60 9.96
N ALA A 202 13.23 -0.39 10.35
CA ALA A 202 12.99 -0.71 11.76
C ALA A 202 14.27 -1.16 12.47
N GLU A 203 15.14 -1.95 11.82
CA GLU A 203 16.45 -2.35 12.32
C GLU A 203 17.37 -1.14 12.57
N ILE A 204 17.31 -0.12 11.73
CA ILE A 204 18.11 1.11 11.90
C ILE A 204 17.52 1.96 13.01
N MET A 205 16.21 2.19 13.01
CA MET A 205 15.55 3.12 13.93
C MET A 205 15.44 2.58 15.35
N TYR A 206 15.13 1.30 15.50
CA TYR A 206 14.93 0.64 16.78
C TYR A 206 15.62 -0.73 16.85
N PRO A 207 16.96 -0.78 16.84
CA PRO A 207 17.68 -2.04 16.89
C PRO A 207 17.44 -2.76 18.22
N SER A 208 17.00 -4.01 18.15
CA SER A 208 16.82 -4.92 19.29
C SER A 208 17.05 -6.36 18.84
N ASN A 209 17.54 -7.18 19.75
CA ASN A 209 17.67 -8.64 19.56
C ASN A 209 16.49 -9.41 20.14
N ASP A 210 15.50 -8.71 20.68
CA ASP A 210 14.30 -9.34 21.23
C ASP A 210 13.47 -9.93 20.10
N VAL A 211 13.19 -11.21 20.21
CA VAL A 211 12.38 -11.98 19.24
C VAL A 211 11.23 -12.62 20.00
N THR A 212 10.02 -12.37 19.54
CA THR A 212 8.84 -13.04 20.08
C THR A 212 8.81 -14.47 19.57
N ASN A 213 9.31 -15.41 20.39
CA ASN A 213 9.28 -16.83 20.09
C ASN A 213 7.86 -17.36 20.27
N THR A 214 7.24 -17.72 19.17
CA THR A 214 5.96 -18.43 19.18
C THR A 214 6.13 -19.82 18.60
N ILE A 215 5.75 -20.79 19.38
CA ILE A 215 5.97 -22.21 19.07
C ILE A 215 5.00 -22.72 17.99
N ASN A 216 3.88 -22.06 17.73
CA ASN A 216 2.94 -22.46 16.69
C ASN A 216 2.18 -21.23 16.17
N THR A 217 2.49 -20.78 14.97
CA THR A 217 1.68 -19.83 14.19
C THR A 217 0.50 -20.55 13.49
N GLU A 218 -0.14 -21.47 14.16
CA GLU A 218 -1.44 -21.92 13.71
C GLU A 218 -2.47 -20.91 14.23
N THR A 219 -2.79 -19.94 13.40
CA THR A 219 -4.00 -19.12 13.54
C THR A 219 -5.20 -20.04 13.29
N ASP A 220 -5.48 -20.91 14.25
CA ASP A 220 -6.61 -21.86 14.17
C ASP A 220 -7.96 -21.19 14.46
N GLU A 221 -7.99 -19.93 14.83
CA GLU A 221 -9.23 -19.18 14.88
C GLU A 221 -9.78 -19.03 13.47
N LYS A 222 -10.79 -19.80 13.15
CA LYS A 222 -11.54 -19.68 11.90
C LYS A 222 -12.22 -18.30 11.88
N ILE A 223 -11.57 -17.32 11.26
CA ILE A 223 -12.12 -15.97 11.07
C ILE A 223 -13.49 -16.04 10.39
N TYR A 224 -13.64 -17.00 9.46
CA TYR A 224 -14.88 -17.25 8.73
C TYR A 224 -15.40 -18.65 9.01
N LYS A 225 -16.70 -18.75 9.36
CA LYS A 225 -17.38 -20.02 9.64
C LYS A 225 -17.67 -20.84 8.37
N GLY A 226 -17.71 -20.19 7.20
CA GLY A 226 -17.99 -20.80 5.91
C GLY A 226 -17.84 -19.78 4.78
N SER A 227 -17.95 -20.25 3.52
CA SER A 227 -17.79 -19.38 2.36
C SER A 227 -18.81 -18.24 2.32
N MET A 228 -20.07 -18.49 2.72
CA MET A 228 -21.10 -17.44 2.79
C MET A 228 -20.82 -16.41 3.90
N ASP A 229 -20.27 -16.83 5.04
CA ASP A 229 -19.84 -15.92 6.11
C ASP A 229 -18.67 -15.07 5.63
N ALA A 230 -17.72 -15.64 4.89
CA ALA A 230 -16.61 -14.91 4.28
C ALA A 230 -17.11 -13.87 3.26
N ILE A 231 -18.04 -14.24 2.38
CA ILE A 231 -18.67 -13.32 1.42
C ILE A 231 -19.33 -12.15 2.17
N THR A 232 -20.17 -12.46 3.15
CA THR A 232 -20.95 -11.43 3.87
C THR A 232 -20.04 -10.46 4.63
N LYS A 233 -19.08 -10.99 5.38
CA LYS A 233 -18.12 -10.17 6.13
C LYS A 233 -17.21 -9.38 5.19
N GLY A 234 -16.63 -10.04 4.17
CA GLY A 234 -15.76 -9.37 3.20
C GLY A 234 -16.47 -8.26 2.43
N THR A 235 -17.74 -8.46 2.06
CA THR A 235 -18.55 -7.40 1.42
C THR A 235 -18.79 -6.24 2.38
N ARG A 236 -19.10 -6.50 3.65
CA ARG A 236 -19.29 -5.48 4.66
C ARG A 236 -18.02 -4.67 4.93
N ASP A 237 -16.89 -5.36 5.04
CA ASP A 237 -15.59 -4.72 5.24
C ASP A 237 -15.21 -3.87 4.02
N GLY A 238 -15.42 -4.39 2.81
CA GLY A 238 -15.23 -3.66 1.57
C GLY A 238 -16.12 -2.41 1.46
N LEU A 239 -17.38 -2.50 1.88
CA LEU A 239 -18.28 -1.36 1.93
C LEU A 239 -17.77 -0.28 2.91
N ASN A 240 -17.33 -0.69 4.10
CA ASN A 240 -16.77 0.23 5.07
C ASN A 240 -15.52 0.95 4.52
N ILE A 241 -14.64 0.23 3.85
CA ILE A 241 -13.46 0.81 3.17
C ILE A 241 -13.90 1.80 2.09
N ALA A 242 -14.83 1.41 1.22
CA ALA A 242 -15.32 2.25 0.13
C ALA A 242 -15.94 3.56 0.64
N VAL A 243 -16.80 3.49 1.66
CA VAL A 243 -17.44 4.67 2.28
C VAL A 243 -16.39 5.57 2.94
N ASN A 244 -15.43 5.00 3.66
CA ASN A 244 -14.35 5.76 4.28
C ASN A 244 -13.46 6.45 3.23
N VAL A 245 -13.11 5.77 2.14
CA VAL A 245 -12.36 6.35 1.02
C VAL A 245 -13.14 7.52 0.43
N ALA A 246 -14.44 7.36 0.13
CA ALA A 246 -15.27 8.43 -0.41
C ALA A 246 -15.35 9.64 0.55
N ALA A 247 -15.56 9.39 1.83
CA ALA A 247 -15.66 10.45 2.85
C ALA A 247 -14.33 11.23 3.00
N ILE A 248 -13.21 10.52 3.05
CA ILE A 248 -11.88 11.13 3.13
C ILE A 248 -11.58 11.95 1.88
N LEU A 249 -11.89 11.43 0.69
CA LEU A 249 -11.69 12.17 -0.58
C LEU A 249 -12.45 13.50 -0.57
N ILE A 250 -13.72 13.48 -0.19
CA ILE A 250 -14.54 14.72 -0.12
C ILE A 250 -13.96 15.70 0.90
N ALA A 251 -13.69 15.22 2.11
CA ALA A 251 -13.22 16.09 3.20
C ALA A 251 -11.85 16.70 2.89
N VAL A 252 -10.91 15.90 2.43
CA VAL A 252 -9.53 16.34 2.18
C VAL A 252 -9.45 17.27 0.98
N LEU A 253 -10.14 16.96 -0.14
CA LEU A 253 -10.18 17.86 -1.29
C LEU A 253 -10.81 19.21 -0.95
N ALA A 254 -11.85 19.21 -0.11
CA ALA A 254 -12.45 20.45 0.40
C ALA A 254 -11.47 21.25 1.26
N LEU A 255 -10.73 20.59 2.17
CA LEU A 255 -9.72 21.24 3.01
C LEU A 255 -8.57 21.81 2.18
N VAL A 256 -8.07 21.06 1.20
CA VAL A 256 -7.02 21.55 0.28
C VAL A 256 -7.53 22.78 -0.49
N SER A 257 -8.75 22.74 -1.02
CA SER A 257 -9.36 23.89 -1.71
C SER A 257 -9.48 25.12 -0.82
N ILE A 258 -9.84 24.96 0.46
CA ILE A 258 -9.88 26.06 1.44
C ILE A 258 -8.47 26.65 1.66
N VAL A 259 -7.47 25.78 1.85
CA VAL A 259 -6.07 26.22 2.04
C VAL A 259 -5.57 26.96 0.79
N ASP A 260 -5.83 26.42 -0.39
CA ASP A 260 -5.45 27.04 -1.65
C ASP A 260 -6.16 28.40 -1.87
N GLY A 261 -7.42 28.51 -1.46
CA GLY A 261 -8.16 29.77 -1.43
C GLY A 261 -7.48 30.84 -0.55
N VAL A 262 -7.00 30.45 0.64
CA VAL A 262 -6.27 31.35 1.53
C VAL A 262 -4.90 31.71 0.96
N LEU A 263 -4.16 30.73 0.42
CA LEU A 263 -2.85 30.95 -0.21
C LEU A 263 -2.96 31.86 -1.44
N GLY A 264 -4.02 31.69 -2.23
CA GLY A 264 -4.35 32.49 -3.40
C GLY A 264 -4.55 33.98 -3.09
N LEU A 265 -4.97 34.33 -1.86
CA LEU A 265 -5.04 35.73 -1.40
C LEU A 265 -3.64 36.38 -1.26
N ILE A 266 -2.60 35.55 -1.04
CA ILE A 266 -1.20 36.02 -0.92
C ILE A 266 -0.58 36.13 -2.32
N SER A 267 -0.75 35.10 -3.15
CA SER A 267 -0.29 35.06 -4.53
C SER A 267 -1.12 34.07 -5.35
N ALA A 268 -1.53 34.49 -6.54
CA ALA A 268 -2.33 33.66 -7.46
C ALA A 268 -1.64 32.34 -7.87
N ASN A 269 -0.31 32.27 -7.77
CA ASN A 269 0.49 31.09 -8.12
C ASN A 269 0.83 30.22 -6.89
N LEU A 270 0.35 30.57 -5.71
CA LEU A 270 0.67 29.88 -4.47
C LEU A 270 -0.45 28.89 -4.12
N SER A 271 -0.13 27.59 -4.08
CA SER A 271 -1.01 26.52 -3.65
C SER A 271 -0.29 25.59 -2.70
N LEU A 272 -1.02 24.80 -1.93
CA LEU A 272 -0.43 23.76 -1.08
C LEU A 272 0.43 22.81 -1.91
N GLN A 273 -0.05 22.46 -3.09
CA GLN A 273 0.63 21.58 -4.03
C GLN A 273 1.97 22.16 -4.46
N SER A 274 2.01 23.44 -4.88
CA SER A 274 3.26 24.09 -5.30
C SER A 274 4.27 24.19 -4.15
N ILE A 275 3.83 24.49 -2.93
CA ILE A 275 4.71 24.51 -1.74
C ILE A 275 5.31 23.13 -1.50
N LEU A 276 4.47 22.09 -1.48
CA LEU A 276 4.89 20.71 -1.27
C LEU A 276 5.77 20.23 -2.43
N GLY A 277 5.53 20.70 -3.65
CA GLY A 277 6.35 20.44 -4.83
C GLY A 277 7.80 20.84 -4.60
N TYR A 278 8.03 22.06 -4.15
CA TYR A 278 9.38 22.54 -3.84
C TYR A 278 10.02 21.82 -2.66
N VAL A 279 9.25 21.48 -1.62
CA VAL A 279 9.76 20.76 -0.45
C VAL A 279 10.20 19.33 -0.82
N PHE A 280 9.45 18.65 -1.69
CA PHE A 280 9.73 17.27 -2.08
C PHE A 280 10.60 17.14 -3.34
N ALA A 281 10.78 18.20 -4.13
CA ALA A 281 11.62 18.16 -5.33
C ALA A 281 13.04 17.62 -5.09
N PRO A 282 13.77 18.01 -4.02
CA PRO A 282 15.09 17.44 -3.72
C PRO A 282 15.03 15.93 -3.47
N ILE A 283 13.96 15.43 -2.83
CA ILE A 283 13.77 14.00 -2.58
C ILE A 283 13.50 13.28 -3.90
N CYS A 284 12.65 13.83 -4.76
CA CYS A 284 12.38 13.30 -6.09
C CYS A 284 13.65 13.23 -6.94
N TRP A 285 14.47 14.26 -6.90
CA TRP A 285 15.76 14.29 -7.58
C TRP A 285 16.71 13.19 -7.05
N LEU A 286 16.78 13.01 -5.74
CA LEU A 286 17.58 11.93 -5.12
C LEU A 286 17.07 10.52 -5.51
N MET A 287 15.79 10.37 -5.84
CA MET A 287 15.24 9.11 -6.38
C MET A 287 15.63 8.90 -7.85
N GLY A 288 16.26 9.86 -8.50
CA GLY A 288 16.73 9.78 -9.88
C GLY A 288 15.80 10.43 -10.92
N ILE A 289 14.84 11.24 -10.47
CA ILE A 289 13.97 12.05 -11.34
C ILE A 289 14.77 13.27 -11.82
N PRO A 290 14.73 13.62 -13.12
CA PRO A 290 15.35 14.82 -13.64
C PRO A 290 14.82 16.08 -12.94
N TRP A 291 15.69 17.08 -12.71
CA TRP A 291 15.32 18.28 -11.94
C TRP A 291 14.14 19.06 -12.55
N ASN A 292 14.02 19.09 -13.87
CA ASN A 292 12.90 19.71 -14.57
C ASN A 292 11.55 19.05 -14.31
N GLU A 293 11.53 17.77 -13.93
CA GLU A 293 10.33 17.01 -13.59
C GLU A 293 10.14 16.89 -12.06
N ALA A 294 11.19 17.18 -11.28
CA ALA A 294 11.23 16.91 -9.84
C ALA A 294 10.20 17.72 -9.04
N ILE A 295 9.86 18.96 -9.48
CA ILE A 295 8.85 19.79 -8.81
C ILE A 295 7.46 19.16 -8.97
N GLY A 296 7.06 18.81 -10.19
CA GLY A 296 5.76 18.16 -10.43
C GLY A 296 5.64 16.78 -9.75
N ALA A 297 6.72 16.00 -9.74
CA ALA A 297 6.80 14.75 -8.98
C ALA A 297 6.70 15.01 -7.47
N GLY A 298 7.31 16.07 -6.98
CA GLY A 298 7.23 16.52 -5.60
C GLY A 298 5.84 16.96 -5.18
N GLU A 299 5.09 17.60 -6.07
CA GLU A 299 3.68 17.93 -5.85
C GLU A 299 2.84 16.68 -5.59
N LEU A 300 3.00 15.64 -6.41
CA LEU A 300 2.31 14.36 -6.22
C LEU A 300 2.69 13.67 -4.91
N LEU A 301 3.97 13.67 -4.53
CA LEU A 301 4.41 13.14 -3.23
C LEU A 301 3.84 13.94 -2.06
N GLY A 302 3.82 15.25 -2.19
CA GLY A 302 3.25 16.15 -1.21
C GLY A 302 1.75 15.88 -1.01
N ILE A 303 1.02 15.72 -2.09
CA ILE A 303 -0.41 15.36 -2.08
C ILE A 303 -0.61 14.02 -1.41
N LYS A 304 0.17 12.98 -1.77
CA LYS A 304 0.12 11.69 -1.11
C LYS A 304 0.26 11.83 0.40
N LEU A 305 1.25 12.58 0.87
CA LEU A 305 1.54 12.73 2.29
C LEU A 305 0.44 13.51 3.02
N ALA A 306 -0.02 14.61 2.42
CA ALA A 306 -1.02 15.49 3.02
C ALA A 306 -2.43 14.87 2.99
N THR A 307 -2.73 14.11 1.95
CA THR A 307 -4.04 13.51 1.71
C THR A 307 -3.98 11.99 1.83
N ASN A 308 -3.85 11.31 0.70
CA ASN A 308 -3.62 9.88 0.60
C ASN A 308 -3.13 9.50 -0.82
N GLU A 309 -2.78 8.22 -0.99
CA GLU A 309 -2.34 7.66 -2.26
C GLU A 309 -3.42 7.68 -3.36
N PHE A 310 -4.70 7.56 -3.01
CA PHE A 310 -5.78 7.62 -4.00
C PHE A 310 -5.82 8.95 -4.71
N VAL A 311 -5.81 10.06 -3.96
CA VAL A 311 -5.80 11.42 -4.52
C VAL A 311 -4.57 11.62 -5.39
N ALA A 312 -3.40 11.19 -4.91
CA ALA A 312 -2.15 11.33 -5.65
C ALA A 312 -2.17 10.53 -6.97
N TYR A 313 -2.69 9.30 -6.97
CA TYR A 313 -2.79 8.50 -8.20
C TYR A 313 -3.86 9.00 -9.16
N ILE A 314 -5.01 9.49 -8.67
CA ILE A 314 -6.02 10.12 -9.53
C ILE A 314 -5.41 11.34 -10.23
N GLN A 315 -4.69 12.18 -9.49
CA GLN A 315 -4.03 13.34 -10.07
C GLN A 315 -2.91 12.93 -11.03
N PHE A 316 -2.08 11.96 -10.65
CA PHE A 316 -1.05 11.40 -11.53
C PHE A 316 -1.66 10.85 -12.83
N GLY A 317 -2.77 10.12 -12.71
CA GLY A 317 -3.52 9.58 -13.83
C GLY A 317 -4.26 10.62 -14.68
N SER A 318 -4.42 11.86 -14.24
CA SER A 318 -5.07 12.94 -14.99
C SER A 318 -4.10 13.89 -15.69
N LEU A 319 -2.78 13.73 -15.45
CA LEU A 319 -1.76 14.55 -16.11
C LEU A 319 -1.65 14.19 -17.61
N ASP A 320 -1.22 15.16 -18.41
CA ASP A 320 -0.86 14.89 -19.79
C ASP A 320 0.27 13.83 -19.83
N PRO A 321 0.17 12.80 -20.68
CA PRO A 321 1.19 11.76 -20.80
C PRO A 321 2.61 12.26 -21.04
N ASP A 322 2.77 13.43 -21.64
CA ASP A 322 4.09 14.01 -21.97
C ASP A 322 4.71 14.82 -20.83
N VAL A 323 4.01 15.03 -19.70
CA VAL A 323 4.53 15.79 -18.55
C VAL A 323 5.73 15.11 -17.90
N PHE A 324 5.73 13.77 -17.87
CA PHE A 324 6.80 12.98 -17.27
C PHE A 324 7.43 12.02 -18.28
N SER A 325 8.75 11.88 -18.21
CA SER A 325 9.47 10.82 -18.91
C SER A 325 9.04 9.44 -18.39
N GLU A 326 9.17 8.40 -19.23
CA GLU A 326 8.84 7.01 -18.88
C GLU A 326 9.57 6.56 -17.59
N LYS A 327 10.81 6.98 -17.41
CA LYS A 327 11.58 6.72 -16.20
C LYS A 327 10.91 7.33 -14.98
N THR A 328 10.47 8.57 -15.06
CA THR A 328 9.80 9.29 -13.96
C THR A 328 8.45 8.66 -13.65
N LYS A 329 7.68 8.28 -14.68
CA LYS A 329 6.41 7.56 -14.49
C LYS A 329 6.60 6.28 -13.68
N VAL A 330 7.59 5.46 -14.04
CA VAL A 330 7.90 4.24 -13.28
C VAL A 330 8.32 4.57 -11.85
N ILE A 331 9.23 5.54 -11.62
CA ILE A 331 9.65 5.94 -10.27
C ILE A 331 8.43 6.38 -9.45
N MET A 332 7.54 7.18 -10.04
CA MET A 332 6.35 7.69 -9.34
C MET A 332 5.34 6.59 -9.02
N LEU A 333 5.18 5.56 -9.88
CA LEU A 333 4.38 4.39 -9.54
C LEU A 333 4.84 3.72 -8.24
N TYR A 334 6.15 3.62 -8.01
CA TYR A 334 6.69 3.09 -6.75
C TYR A 334 6.61 4.09 -5.59
N ALA A 335 6.93 5.33 -5.83
CA ALA A 335 6.98 6.36 -4.80
C ALA A 335 5.60 6.68 -4.20
N LEU A 336 4.56 6.61 -5.02
CA LEU A 336 3.18 6.81 -4.58
C LEU A 336 2.58 5.54 -3.98
N CYS A 337 3.14 4.35 -4.22
CA CYS A 337 2.67 3.09 -3.67
C CYS A 337 2.84 3.04 -2.15
N GLY A 338 1.79 2.63 -1.44
CA GLY A 338 1.78 2.47 0.01
C GLY A 338 0.99 3.54 0.76
N PHE A 339 0.52 3.15 1.93
CA PHE A 339 -0.34 3.95 2.81
C PHE A 339 0.41 4.99 3.66
N ALA A 340 1.58 5.45 3.23
CA ALA A 340 2.43 6.38 3.97
C ALA A 340 1.89 7.83 3.86
N ASN A 341 0.86 8.14 4.64
CA ASN A 341 0.24 9.46 4.76
C ASN A 341 -0.27 9.71 6.18
N PHE A 342 -0.60 10.96 6.52
CA PHE A 342 -1.02 11.33 7.87
C PHE A 342 -2.31 10.64 8.32
N SER A 343 -3.28 10.45 7.43
CA SER A 343 -4.54 9.79 7.79
C SER A 343 -4.32 8.31 8.10
N SER A 344 -3.45 7.63 7.36
CA SER A 344 -3.09 6.23 7.58
C SER A 344 -2.34 6.00 8.89
N VAL A 345 -1.53 6.97 9.34
CA VAL A 345 -0.92 6.93 10.68
C VAL A 345 -2.00 6.87 11.75
N GLY A 346 -3.02 7.73 11.65
CA GLY A 346 -4.15 7.74 12.58
C GLY A 346 -4.95 6.43 12.56
N ILE A 347 -5.21 5.89 11.37
CA ILE A 347 -5.90 4.61 11.18
C ILE A 347 -5.11 3.47 11.81
N LEU A 348 -3.80 3.44 11.59
CA LEU A 348 -2.92 2.39 12.11
C LEU A 348 -2.82 2.44 13.64
N ILE A 349 -2.64 3.62 14.22
CA ILE A 349 -2.58 3.81 15.68
C ILE A 349 -3.90 3.38 16.32
N SER A 350 -5.03 3.82 15.78
CA SER A 350 -6.34 3.44 16.32
C SER A 350 -6.64 1.95 16.13
N GLY A 351 -6.27 1.38 14.97
CA GLY A 351 -6.47 -0.03 14.67
C GLY A 351 -5.65 -0.95 15.57
N ILE A 352 -4.35 -0.71 15.72
CA ILE A 352 -3.49 -1.49 16.61
C ILE A 352 -3.84 -1.25 18.07
N GLY A 353 -4.13 0.00 18.47
CA GLY A 353 -4.55 0.33 19.84
C GLY A 353 -5.85 -0.35 20.27
N ALA A 354 -6.78 -0.57 19.35
CA ALA A 354 -8.00 -1.34 19.61
C ALA A 354 -7.76 -2.85 19.75
N MET A 355 -6.63 -3.36 19.24
CA MET A 355 -6.26 -4.79 19.30
C MET A 355 -5.32 -5.10 20.47
N ALA A 356 -4.50 -4.15 20.89
CA ALA A 356 -3.54 -4.24 21.97
C ALA A 356 -3.94 -3.20 23.02
N GLU A 357 -4.57 -3.63 24.11
CA GLU A 357 -5.12 -2.76 25.18
C GLU A 357 -4.05 -2.11 26.09
N ASN A 358 -2.77 -2.08 25.72
CA ASN A 358 -1.70 -1.47 26.53
C ASN A 358 -0.76 -0.64 25.67
#